data_7925a7433fca5e16bbaab305a25dda08
#
_entry.id   7925a7433fca5e16bbaab305a25dda08
#
_cell.length_a   1.000
_cell.length_b   1.000
_cell.length_c   1.000
_cell.angle_alpha   90.00
_cell.angle_beta   90.00
_cell.angle_gamma   90.00
#
_symmetry.space_group_name_H-M   'P 1'
#
loop_
_entity.id
_entity.type
_entity.pdbx_description
1 polymer ?
#
loop_
_entity_poly.entity_id
_entity_poly.type
_entity_poly.pdbx_seq_one_letter_code
_entity_poly.pdbx_strand_id
1 'polypeptide(L)'
;MPPSAATPSTPAQPPAANPAAGEKKLAMDECGLKTGYAGDEYCINAPPADKGFQLHIGPTNYTNPEPKYVLQPGDENVVNMMAVSGNDKDVQYYYRQYRMRPGSHHVILNADGKRIGGTQNLARDNPDFGIIPPENQDVGLPLAAHSQITANMHFYNFTDKPIIRELWTNYWYKDPAEVKETAKSVFSMTGVTAAVAHSHVVIGASCPVTGTGRALALYGHRHLNNVRFSIWHTTAGKKNLVFEDYDSQHPGILEYNSLTTNPVANPMTKTTGGSSGILDLKQGDTLDFECEIVNDTDKNFFGANEASDDEMCILVGDTVGAQVSAGCSPIAARKVTTSTVPAD
;
A
#
# COMPACT_ATOMS: atom_id res chain seq x y z
N MET A 1 5.84 36.87 40.55
CA MET A 1 6.56 36.00 39.60
C MET A 1 5.50 35.32 38.78
N PRO A 2 5.47 35.42 37.46
CA PRO A 2 4.54 34.67 36.64
C PRO A 2 4.98 33.19 36.54
N PRO A 3 4.08 32.24 36.39
CA PRO A 3 4.42 30.82 36.28
C PRO A 3 5.12 30.52 34.95
N SER A 4 6.16 29.72 35.04
CA SER A 4 6.95 29.25 33.91
C SER A 4 6.08 28.38 33.00
N ALA A 5 6.05 28.68 31.71
CA ALA A 5 5.37 27.88 30.70
C ALA A 5 6.09 26.51 30.57
N ALA A 6 5.35 25.45 30.67
CA ALA A 6 5.84 24.11 30.40
C ALA A 6 6.12 23.95 28.90
N THR A 7 7.30 23.48 28.57
CA THR A 7 7.71 23.10 27.21
C THR A 7 6.90 21.87 26.78
N PRO A 8 6.31 21.84 25.60
CA PRO A 8 5.65 20.63 25.11
C PRO A 8 6.67 19.53 24.91
N SER A 9 6.41 18.36 25.50
CA SER A 9 7.20 17.16 25.32
C SER A 9 6.97 16.61 23.91
N THR A 10 8.03 16.51 23.13
CA THR A 10 8.04 15.79 21.85
C THR A 10 7.59 14.34 22.09
N PRO A 11 6.68 13.79 21.29
CA PRO A 11 6.32 12.37 21.37
C PRO A 11 7.57 11.52 21.16
N ALA A 12 7.77 10.53 22.00
CA ALA A 12 8.88 9.59 21.88
C ALA A 12 8.75 8.79 20.59
N GLN A 13 9.76 8.84 19.77
CA GLN A 13 9.87 8.02 18.57
C GLN A 13 9.92 6.54 19.00
N PRO A 14 9.10 5.65 18.41
CA PRO A 14 9.17 4.23 18.71
C PRO A 14 10.58 3.70 18.42
N PRO A 15 11.10 2.76 19.21
CA PRO A 15 12.41 2.17 18.96
C PRO A 15 12.42 1.49 17.58
N ALA A 16 13.50 1.70 16.82
CA ALA A 16 13.70 1.04 15.54
C ALA A 16 13.76 -0.48 15.77
N ALA A 17 12.85 -1.23 15.12
CA ALA A 17 12.84 -2.67 15.16
C ALA A 17 14.16 -3.21 14.57
N ASN A 18 14.81 -4.14 15.28
CA ASN A 18 15.99 -4.84 14.77
C ASN A 18 15.57 -5.72 13.57
N PRO A 19 16.33 -5.71 12.47
CA PRO A 19 16.02 -6.56 11.33
C PRO A 19 16.16 -8.04 11.72
N ALA A 20 15.13 -8.82 11.43
CA ALA A 20 15.13 -10.26 11.63
C ALA A 20 16.21 -10.91 10.73
N ALA A 21 17.01 -11.81 11.29
CA ALA A 21 18.05 -12.52 10.57
C ALA A 21 17.46 -13.42 9.48
N GLY A 22 17.69 -13.08 8.22
CA GLY A 22 17.30 -13.91 7.06
C GLY A 22 16.75 -13.20 5.84
N GLU A 23 16.47 -11.90 5.90
CA GLU A 23 15.98 -11.15 4.75
C GLU A 23 17.06 -10.99 3.68
N LYS A 24 16.77 -11.42 2.45
CA LYS A 24 17.56 -11.04 1.28
C LYS A 24 17.49 -9.53 1.15
N LYS A 25 18.57 -8.84 1.52
CA LYS A 25 18.73 -7.42 1.27
C LYS A 25 18.65 -7.21 -0.24
N LEU A 26 17.60 -6.55 -0.70
CA LEU A 26 17.44 -6.26 -2.13
C LEU A 26 18.58 -5.36 -2.61
N ALA A 27 18.96 -5.50 -3.88
CA ALA A 27 19.98 -4.67 -4.48
C ALA A 27 19.57 -3.21 -4.38
N MET A 28 20.35 -2.42 -3.66
CA MET A 28 20.17 -0.99 -3.49
C MET A 28 21.21 -0.28 -4.34
N ASP A 29 20.94 0.99 -4.70
CA ASP A 29 21.86 1.84 -5.48
C ASP A 29 22.12 1.36 -6.91
N GLU A 30 21.07 0.87 -7.58
CA GLU A 30 21.19 0.39 -8.96
C GLU A 30 21.58 1.50 -9.95
N CYS A 31 21.18 2.76 -9.69
CA CYS A 31 21.39 3.89 -10.59
C CYS A 31 22.67 4.66 -10.28
N GLY A 32 23.28 4.47 -9.12
CA GLY A 32 24.45 5.24 -8.67
C GLY A 32 24.17 6.74 -8.53
N LEU A 33 22.95 7.13 -8.13
CA LEU A 33 22.59 8.53 -7.91
C LEU A 33 23.43 9.15 -6.80
N LYS A 34 23.79 10.43 -6.99
CA LYS A 34 24.54 11.25 -6.00
C LYS A 34 23.93 12.64 -5.95
N THR A 35 22.68 12.72 -5.56
CA THR A 35 21.91 13.98 -5.56
C THR A 35 22.17 14.81 -4.32
N GLY A 36 22.64 14.20 -3.23
CA GLY A 36 22.80 14.80 -1.91
C GLY A 36 21.51 14.76 -1.07
N TYR A 37 20.42 14.27 -1.61
CA TYR A 37 19.19 14.02 -0.86
C TYR A 37 19.15 12.57 -0.37
N ALA A 38 18.45 12.31 0.73
CA ALA A 38 18.25 10.95 1.23
C ALA A 38 17.46 10.10 0.23
N GLY A 39 17.82 8.81 0.11
CA GLY A 39 17.13 7.84 -0.71
C GLY A 39 17.65 7.70 -2.14
N ASP A 40 18.86 8.17 -2.45
CA ASP A 40 19.51 7.90 -3.74
C ASP A 40 19.62 6.39 -4.02
N GLU A 41 19.82 5.61 -2.98
CA GLU A 41 19.91 4.15 -3.01
C GLU A 41 18.62 3.44 -3.40
N TYR A 42 17.48 4.14 -3.37
CA TYR A 42 16.19 3.58 -3.78
C TYR A 42 15.93 3.64 -5.29
N CYS A 43 16.76 4.35 -6.05
CA CYS A 43 16.62 4.37 -7.49
C CYS A 43 16.80 2.97 -8.08
N ILE A 44 15.91 2.59 -8.98
CA ILE A 44 15.98 1.34 -9.75
C ILE A 44 16.15 1.63 -11.24
N ASN A 45 16.88 0.76 -11.92
CA ASN A 45 17.01 0.84 -13.37
C ASN A 45 15.70 0.54 -14.08
N ALA A 46 15.45 1.24 -15.17
CA ALA A 46 14.32 0.92 -16.05
C ALA A 46 14.50 -0.50 -16.63
N PRO A 47 13.41 -1.24 -16.86
CA PRO A 47 13.47 -2.49 -17.60
C PRO A 47 13.94 -2.25 -19.03
N PRO A 48 14.50 -3.27 -19.72
CA PRO A 48 14.73 -3.18 -21.16
C PRO A 48 13.46 -2.78 -21.90
N ALA A 49 13.55 -1.93 -22.93
CA ALA A 49 12.40 -1.33 -23.60
C ALA A 49 11.44 -2.36 -24.24
N ASP A 50 11.97 -3.53 -24.62
CA ASP A 50 11.17 -4.66 -25.12
C ASP A 50 10.49 -5.48 -24.02
N LYS A 51 10.85 -5.24 -22.74
CA LYS A 51 10.37 -5.98 -21.57
C LYS A 51 9.50 -5.16 -20.63
N GLY A 52 9.50 -3.84 -20.76
CA GLY A 52 8.74 -2.98 -19.87
C GLY A 52 9.02 -1.51 -20.06
N PHE A 53 8.52 -0.70 -19.15
CA PHE A 53 8.86 0.72 -19.05
C PHE A 53 8.96 1.14 -17.59
N GLN A 54 9.65 2.23 -17.36
CA GLN A 54 9.68 2.90 -16.08
C GLN A 54 8.82 4.17 -16.12
N LEU A 55 7.92 4.30 -15.14
CA LEU A 55 7.31 5.56 -14.80
C LEU A 55 8.19 6.22 -13.73
N HIS A 56 8.80 7.34 -14.07
CA HIS A 56 9.56 8.17 -13.13
C HIS A 56 8.80 9.47 -12.88
N ILE A 57 8.54 9.76 -11.62
CA ILE A 57 7.95 11.02 -11.17
C ILE A 57 8.86 11.61 -10.12
N GLY A 58 9.60 12.64 -10.53
CA GLY A 58 10.63 13.28 -9.71
C GLY A 58 11.27 14.44 -10.47
N PRO A 59 12.25 15.13 -9.85
CA PRO A 59 12.95 16.21 -10.50
C PRO A 59 13.87 15.69 -11.61
N THR A 60 13.99 16.45 -12.69
CA THR A 60 14.98 16.21 -13.75
C THR A 60 16.32 16.87 -13.42
N ASN A 61 16.34 17.81 -12.49
CA ASN A 61 17.53 18.53 -12.04
C ASN A 61 17.57 18.59 -10.50
N TYR A 62 18.42 17.78 -9.90
CA TYR A 62 18.54 17.71 -8.43
C TYR A 62 19.36 18.85 -7.81
N THR A 63 20.15 19.58 -8.60
CA THR A 63 20.87 20.76 -8.09
C THR A 63 19.93 21.93 -7.84
N ASN A 64 18.86 22.03 -8.64
CA ASN A 64 17.80 23.02 -8.49
C ASN A 64 16.45 22.38 -8.79
N PRO A 65 15.94 21.52 -7.89
CA PRO A 65 14.69 20.80 -8.11
C PRO A 65 13.50 21.78 -8.11
N GLU A 66 12.50 21.47 -8.92
CA GLU A 66 11.25 22.22 -8.90
C GLU A 66 10.60 22.17 -7.52
N PRO A 67 10.04 23.28 -7.01
CA PRO A 67 9.47 23.35 -5.65
C PRO A 67 8.41 22.27 -5.35
N LYS A 68 7.67 21.82 -6.38
CA LYS A 68 6.66 20.77 -6.22
C LYS A 68 7.22 19.42 -5.78
N TYR A 69 8.53 19.18 -6.00
CA TYR A 69 9.21 17.95 -5.57
C TYR A 69 9.91 18.09 -4.22
N VAL A 70 10.06 19.31 -3.69
CA VAL A 70 10.78 19.56 -2.43
C VAL A 70 9.79 19.64 -1.28
N LEU A 71 10.05 18.88 -0.22
CA LEU A 71 9.30 18.92 1.03
C LEU A 71 10.21 19.46 2.13
N GLN A 72 9.80 20.55 2.78
CA GLN A 72 10.55 21.15 3.88
C GLN A 72 10.37 20.32 5.18
N PRO A 73 11.27 20.46 6.16
CA PRO A 73 11.11 19.83 7.47
C PRO A 73 9.74 20.13 8.10
N GLY A 74 9.05 19.09 8.55
CA GLY A 74 7.72 19.19 9.17
C GLY A 74 6.56 19.27 8.19
N ASP A 75 6.81 19.39 6.88
CA ASP A 75 5.74 19.43 5.90
C ASP A 75 5.14 18.04 5.68
N GLU A 76 3.83 17.98 5.66
CA GLU A 76 3.06 16.83 5.18
C GLU A 76 2.09 17.30 4.09
N ASN A 77 2.05 16.60 2.97
CA ASN A 77 1.04 16.87 1.97
C ASN A 77 0.80 15.72 0.99
N VAL A 78 -0.39 15.74 0.40
CA VAL A 78 -0.80 14.88 -0.69
C VAL A 78 -0.86 15.72 -1.96
N VAL A 79 -0.20 15.26 -3.02
CA VAL A 79 -0.24 15.92 -4.31
C VAL A 79 -0.57 14.93 -5.42
N ASN A 80 -1.27 15.43 -6.43
CA ASN A 80 -1.50 14.69 -7.67
C ASN A 80 -0.47 15.12 -8.70
N MET A 81 0.40 14.20 -9.08
CA MET A 81 1.35 14.40 -10.17
C MET A 81 0.84 13.72 -11.42
N MET A 82 1.03 14.39 -12.56
CA MET A 82 0.61 13.90 -13.87
C MET A 82 1.81 13.40 -14.65
N ALA A 83 1.64 12.28 -15.32
CA ALA A 83 2.61 11.72 -16.25
C ALA A 83 1.89 11.02 -17.40
N VAL A 84 2.63 10.50 -18.35
CA VAL A 84 2.14 9.67 -19.46
C VAL A 84 2.87 8.34 -19.38
N SER A 85 2.17 7.23 -19.57
CA SER A 85 2.79 5.91 -19.61
C SER A 85 3.76 5.79 -20.80
N GLY A 86 4.88 5.11 -20.58
CA GLY A 86 5.95 5.02 -21.57
C GLY A 86 5.78 3.93 -22.64
N ASN A 87 4.62 3.28 -22.71
CA ASN A 87 4.33 2.24 -23.69
C ASN A 87 3.78 2.84 -24.99
N ASP A 88 4.41 2.53 -26.13
CA ASP A 88 4.00 3.01 -27.46
C ASP A 88 2.80 2.26 -28.06
N LYS A 89 2.39 1.18 -27.46
CA LYS A 89 1.23 0.35 -27.86
C LYS A 89 0.52 -0.18 -26.64
N ASP A 90 -0.72 -0.63 -26.81
CA ASP A 90 -1.43 -1.33 -25.77
C ASP A 90 -0.64 -2.56 -25.30
N VAL A 91 -0.50 -2.71 -23.99
CA VAL A 91 0.28 -3.79 -23.38
C VAL A 91 -0.52 -4.49 -22.31
N GLN A 92 -0.07 -5.70 -22.00
CA GLN A 92 -0.39 -6.37 -20.75
C GLN A 92 0.86 -6.31 -19.87
N TYR A 93 0.74 -5.90 -18.61
CA TYR A 93 1.84 -6.02 -17.66
C TYR A 93 1.45 -7.04 -16.60
N TYR A 94 2.45 -7.69 -16.01
CA TYR A 94 2.24 -8.73 -15.00
C TYR A 94 2.94 -8.43 -13.69
N TYR A 95 4.00 -7.61 -13.71
CA TYR A 95 4.81 -7.32 -12.54
C TYR A 95 5.06 -5.81 -12.45
N ARG A 96 4.99 -5.29 -11.24
CA ARG A 96 5.20 -3.88 -10.91
C ARG A 96 6.20 -3.80 -9.77
N GLN A 97 7.25 -3.00 -9.94
CA GLN A 97 8.19 -2.67 -8.88
C GLN A 97 8.02 -1.20 -8.52
N TYR A 98 7.94 -0.90 -7.24
CA TYR A 98 7.82 0.46 -6.73
C TYR A 98 9.00 0.81 -5.86
N ARG A 99 9.58 1.99 -6.07
CA ARG A 99 10.57 2.60 -5.20
C ARG A 99 10.22 4.05 -4.98
N MET A 100 10.24 4.46 -3.72
CA MET A 100 9.99 5.85 -3.32
C MET A 100 11.07 6.29 -2.34
N ARG A 101 11.44 7.57 -2.40
CA ARG A 101 12.38 8.12 -1.42
C ARG A 101 11.78 8.13 -0.01
N PRO A 102 12.65 8.17 1.04
CA PRO A 102 12.23 8.33 2.44
C PRO A 102 11.27 9.51 2.62
N GLY A 103 10.34 9.37 3.56
CA GLY A 103 9.25 10.32 3.77
C GLY A 103 8.00 9.99 2.96
N SER A 104 8.05 9.01 2.07
CA SER A 104 6.86 8.53 1.39
C SER A 104 5.95 7.77 2.36
N HIS A 105 4.65 8.06 2.29
CA HIS A 105 3.63 7.28 2.98
C HIS A 105 2.92 6.35 2.01
N HIS A 106 2.40 6.88 0.89
CA HIS A 106 1.84 6.05 -0.18
C HIS A 106 1.95 6.73 -1.55
N VAL A 107 1.75 5.91 -2.57
CA VAL A 107 1.36 6.35 -3.91
C VAL A 107 0.16 5.54 -4.40
N ILE A 108 -0.79 6.21 -5.04
CA ILE A 108 -1.90 5.59 -5.76
C ILE A 108 -1.78 5.98 -7.22
N LEU A 109 -1.67 4.99 -8.10
CA LEU A 109 -1.51 5.19 -9.54
C LEU A 109 -2.80 4.85 -10.27
N ASN A 110 -3.29 5.80 -11.05
CA ASN A 110 -4.43 5.60 -11.95
C ASN A 110 -4.01 5.92 -13.38
N ALA A 111 -4.44 5.09 -14.34
CA ALA A 111 -4.34 5.33 -15.76
C ALA A 111 -5.75 5.55 -16.31
N ASP A 112 -5.96 6.68 -16.96
CA ASP A 112 -7.26 7.06 -17.54
C ASP A 112 -8.43 6.88 -16.55
N GLY A 113 -8.18 7.25 -15.28
CA GLY A 113 -9.13 7.13 -14.17
C GLY A 113 -9.31 5.74 -13.57
N LYS A 114 -8.60 4.73 -14.08
CA LYS A 114 -8.62 3.36 -13.53
C LYS A 114 -7.36 3.09 -12.71
N ARG A 115 -7.52 2.49 -11.53
CA ARG A 115 -6.37 2.10 -10.71
C ARG A 115 -5.51 1.07 -11.43
N ILE A 116 -4.22 1.36 -11.54
CA ILE A 116 -3.20 0.46 -12.12
C ILE A 116 -2.17 0.01 -11.10
N GLY A 117 -2.24 0.55 -9.89
CA GLY A 117 -1.33 0.17 -8.84
C GLY A 117 -1.29 1.17 -7.70
N GLY A 118 -0.34 0.96 -6.84
CA GLY A 118 -0.07 1.81 -5.70
C GLY A 118 0.61 1.02 -4.60
N THR A 119 1.14 1.72 -3.66
CA THR A 119 1.89 1.14 -2.54
C THR A 119 1.82 2.03 -1.33
N GLN A 120 2.15 1.47 -0.17
CA GLN A 120 2.21 2.18 1.10
C GLN A 120 3.57 1.93 1.74
N ASN A 121 4.22 2.99 2.18
CA ASN A 121 5.41 3.03 3.05
C ASN A 121 6.58 2.09 2.66
N LEU A 122 6.92 2.03 1.39
CA LEU A 122 7.95 1.11 0.87
C LEU A 122 9.37 1.65 0.89
N ALA A 123 9.58 2.82 1.47
CA ALA A 123 10.89 3.46 1.45
C ALA A 123 11.90 2.86 2.43
N ARG A 124 11.54 1.85 3.22
CA ARG A 124 12.44 1.40 4.27
C ARG A 124 13.20 0.14 3.94
N ASP A 125 12.56 -1.01 3.77
CA ASP A 125 13.31 -2.27 3.81
C ASP A 125 12.86 -3.32 2.79
N ASN A 126 11.72 -3.15 2.12
CA ASN A 126 11.29 -4.03 1.05
C ASN A 126 10.91 -3.24 -0.20
N PRO A 127 11.88 -2.94 -1.03
CA PRO A 127 11.71 -2.07 -2.19
C PRO A 127 10.97 -2.72 -3.36
N ASP A 128 10.87 -4.04 -3.44
CA ASP A 128 10.24 -4.72 -4.56
C ASP A 128 8.86 -5.21 -4.21
N PHE A 129 7.90 -4.41 -4.60
CA PHE A 129 6.50 -4.73 -4.51
C PHE A 129 5.99 -5.22 -5.87
N GLY A 130 6.00 -6.53 -6.05
CA GLY A 130 5.35 -7.13 -7.19
C GLY A 130 4.02 -7.72 -6.80
N ILE A 131 2.91 -7.25 -7.36
CA ILE A 131 1.58 -7.73 -6.97
C ILE A 131 1.19 -9.01 -7.71
N ILE A 132 1.76 -9.26 -8.86
CA ILE A 132 1.57 -10.52 -9.58
C ILE A 132 2.94 -11.19 -9.71
N PRO A 133 3.22 -12.22 -8.89
CA PRO A 133 4.48 -12.93 -8.97
C PRO A 133 4.69 -13.56 -10.36
N PRO A 134 5.94 -13.79 -10.76
CA PRO A 134 6.25 -14.46 -12.03
C PRO A 134 5.55 -15.80 -12.21
N GLU A 135 5.19 -16.46 -11.13
CA GLU A 135 4.47 -17.73 -11.12
C GLU A 135 3.02 -17.62 -11.65
N ASN A 136 2.40 -16.44 -11.56
CA ASN A 136 1.10 -16.15 -12.16
C ASN A 136 1.24 -15.68 -13.61
N GLN A 137 2.10 -16.31 -14.38
CA GLN A 137 2.49 -15.85 -15.72
C GLN A 137 1.39 -15.89 -16.78
N ASP A 138 0.26 -16.49 -16.51
CA ASP A 138 -0.92 -16.47 -17.39
C ASP A 138 -1.86 -15.28 -17.12
N VAL A 139 -1.55 -14.43 -16.15
CA VAL A 139 -2.34 -13.26 -15.78
C VAL A 139 -1.67 -11.98 -16.27
N GLY A 140 -2.47 -11.05 -16.79
CA GLY A 140 -2.03 -9.72 -17.17
C GLY A 140 -2.99 -8.63 -16.71
N LEU A 141 -2.47 -7.40 -16.65
CA LEU A 141 -3.26 -6.19 -16.45
C LEU A 141 -3.12 -5.31 -17.69
N PRO A 142 -4.22 -4.88 -18.30
CA PRO A 142 -4.17 -4.07 -19.51
C PRO A 142 -3.76 -2.62 -19.19
N LEU A 143 -2.93 -2.06 -20.05
CA LEU A 143 -2.59 -0.64 -20.07
C LEU A 143 -2.58 -0.15 -21.51
N ALA A 144 -3.41 0.84 -21.82
CA ALA A 144 -3.44 1.42 -23.16
C ALA A 144 -2.17 2.24 -23.45
N ALA A 145 -1.85 2.39 -24.71
CA ALA A 145 -0.72 3.21 -25.16
C ALA A 145 -0.87 4.65 -24.66
N HIS A 146 0.21 5.22 -24.17
CA HIS A 146 0.28 6.62 -23.73
C HIS A 146 -0.84 7.04 -22.77
N SER A 147 -1.29 6.12 -21.89
CA SER A 147 -2.31 6.42 -20.88
C SER A 147 -1.91 7.59 -20.01
N GLN A 148 -2.88 8.45 -19.68
CA GLN A 148 -2.69 9.55 -18.75
C GLN A 148 -2.61 8.99 -17.32
N ILE A 149 -1.44 9.11 -16.71
CA ILE A 149 -1.19 8.64 -15.35
C ILE A 149 -1.41 9.78 -14.36
N THR A 150 -2.23 9.53 -13.35
CA THR A 150 -2.29 10.36 -12.15
C THR A 150 -1.67 9.59 -11.01
N ALA A 151 -0.63 10.15 -10.40
CA ALA A 151 -0.01 9.63 -9.19
C ALA A 151 -0.43 10.51 -8.00
N ASN A 152 -1.25 9.96 -7.13
CA ASN A 152 -1.56 10.57 -5.83
C ASN A 152 -0.43 10.18 -4.89
N MET A 153 0.44 11.13 -4.55
CA MET A 153 1.66 10.91 -3.78
C MET A 153 1.54 11.59 -2.43
N HIS A 154 1.63 10.83 -1.37
CA HIS A 154 1.60 11.32 0.00
C HIS A 154 2.98 11.18 0.63
N PHE A 155 3.53 12.30 1.05
CA PHE A 155 4.83 12.38 1.70
C PHE A 155 4.73 13.20 2.97
N TYR A 156 5.52 12.79 3.95
CA TYR A 156 5.73 13.52 5.19
C TYR A 156 7.22 13.60 5.52
N ASN A 157 7.72 14.80 5.80
CA ASN A 157 9.12 15.02 6.13
C ASN A 157 9.33 15.13 7.65
N PHE A 158 9.68 14.01 8.28
CA PHE A 158 10.03 13.96 9.71
C PHE A 158 11.49 14.36 9.98
N THR A 159 12.28 14.71 8.97
CA THR A 159 13.68 15.03 9.13
C THR A 159 13.91 16.51 9.34
N ASP A 160 15.14 16.90 9.69
CA ASP A 160 15.59 18.28 9.85
C ASP A 160 16.08 18.92 8.55
N LYS A 161 15.98 18.21 7.43
CA LYS A 161 16.47 18.64 6.10
C LYS A 161 15.36 18.49 5.05
N PRO A 162 15.42 19.29 3.98
CA PRO A 162 14.53 19.06 2.83
C PRO A 162 14.71 17.67 2.24
N ILE A 163 13.61 17.03 1.86
CA ILE A 163 13.57 15.77 1.13
C ILE A 163 12.99 15.95 -0.26
N ILE A 164 13.25 14.99 -1.12
CA ILE A 164 12.67 14.95 -2.48
C ILE A 164 11.50 13.96 -2.51
N ARG A 165 10.37 14.42 -3.03
CA ARG A 165 9.24 13.57 -3.43
C ARG A 165 9.57 12.94 -4.77
N GLU A 166 9.78 11.64 -4.78
CA GLU A 166 10.20 10.93 -5.97
C GLU A 166 9.73 9.47 -5.95
N LEU A 167 9.34 9.00 -7.12
CA LEU A 167 8.84 7.66 -7.37
C LEU A 167 9.47 7.08 -8.64
N TRP A 168 9.96 5.88 -8.56
CA TRP A 168 10.29 5.01 -9.70
C TRP A 168 9.34 3.81 -9.68
N THR A 169 8.65 3.56 -10.79
CA THR A 169 7.80 2.37 -10.92
C THR A 169 8.11 1.67 -12.23
N ASN A 170 8.58 0.44 -12.14
CA ASN A 170 8.77 -0.42 -13.31
C ASN A 170 7.51 -1.24 -13.57
N TYR A 171 7.07 -1.25 -14.81
CA TYR A 171 6.01 -2.11 -15.33
C TYR A 171 6.62 -3.09 -16.32
N TRP A 172 6.49 -4.39 -16.03
CA TRP A 172 7.05 -5.44 -16.84
C TRP A 172 5.99 -6.03 -17.77
N TYR A 173 6.27 -6.03 -19.06
CA TYR A 173 5.33 -6.50 -20.07
C TYR A 173 5.18 -8.01 -20.04
N LYS A 174 3.99 -8.43 -20.40
CA LYS A 174 3.61 -9.80 -20.69
C LYS A 174 3.29 -9.92 -22.17
N ASP A 175 3.74 -10.99 -22.80
CA ASP A 175 3.28 -11.28 -24.17
C ASP A 175 1.76 -11.51 -24.13
N PRO A 176 0.98 -10.76 -24.92
CA PRO A 176 -0.48 -10.94 -24.94
C PRO A 176 -0.92 -12.38 -25.27
N ALA A 177 -0.12 -13.14 -26.02
CA ALA A 177 -0.39 -14.55 -26.30
C ALA A 177 -0.28 -15.47 -25.07
N GLU A 178 0.47 -15.04 -24.07
CA GLU A 178 0.62 -15.78 -22.79
C GLU A 178 -0.43 -15.39 -21.75
N VAL A 179 -1.20 -14.30 -21.98
CA VAL A 179 -2.24 -13.84 -21.05
C VAL A 179 -3.52 -14.61 -21.31
N LYS A 180 -3.90 -15.45 -20.35
CA LYS A 180 -5.17 -16.18 -20.37
C LYS A 180 -6.24 -15.51 -19.55
N GLU A 181 -5.85 -14.76 -18.54
CA GLU A 181 -6.74 -14.12 -17.58
C GLU A 181 -6.34 -12.67 -17.36
N THR A 182 -7.34 -11.83 -17.13
CA THR A 182 -7.14 -10.41 -16.83
C THR A 182 -7.40 -10.13 -15.37
N ALA A 183 -6.44 -9.55 -14.69
CA ALA A 183 -6.60 -9.12 -13.31
C ALA A 183 -7.47 -7.87 -13.20
N LYS A 184 -8.16 -7.75 -12.07
CA LYS A 184 -8.98 -6.60 -11.68
C LYS A 184 -8.51 -6.10 -10.33
N SER A 185 -8.28 -4.79 -10.24
CA SER A 185 -7.92 -4.16 -8.97
C SER A 185 -9.07 -4.17 -7.97
N VAL A 186 -8.74 -4.41 -6.72
CA VAL A 186 -9.60 -4.23 -5.55
C VAL A 186 -9.19 -2.94 -4.87
N PHE A 187 -10.17 -2.08 -4.63
CA PHE A 187 -10.01 -0.88 -3.83
C PHE A 187 -11.32 -0.58 -3.14
N SER A 188 -11.42 -0.91 -1.88
CA SER A 188 -12.64 -0.79 -1.09
C SER A 188 -12.33 -0.15 0.24
N MET A 189 -13.05 0.91 0.58
CA MET A 189 -12.84 1.66 1.82
C MET A 189 -14.07 1.63 2.71
N THR A 190 -13.88 1.78 4.00
CA THR A 190 -14.99 2.03 4.93
C THR A 190 -15.63 3.36 4.59
N GLY A 191 -16.96 3.41 4.58
CA GLY A 191 -17.69 4.65 4.25
C GLY A 191 -17.47 5.78 5.25
N VAL A 192 -17.14 5.45 6.50
CA VAL A 192 -16.78 6.40 7.56
C VAL A 192 -15.68 5.79 8.40
N THR A 193 -14.53 6.45 8.43
CA THR A 193 -13.47 6.18 9.40
C THR A 193 -13.58 7.24 10.48
N ALA A 194 -14.07 6.88 11.66
CA ALA A 194 -14.16 7.81 12.77
C ALA A 194 -13.76 7.11 14.07
N ALA A 195 -12.75 7.66 14.74
CA ALA A 195 -12.38 7.31 16.09
C ALA A 195 -12.38 8.58 16.93
N VAL A 196 -13.33 8.67 17.88
CA VAL A 196 -13.39 9.83 18.77
C VAL A 196 -12.16 9.88 19.67
N ALA A 197 -11.84 11.07 20.17
CA ALA A 197 -10.75 11.27 21.12
C ALA A 197 -10.84 10.26 22.27
N HIS A 198 -9.68 9.76 22.72
CA HIS A 198 -9.55 8.79 23.82
C HIS A 198 -10.41 7.53 23.64
N SER A 199 -10.41 6.97 22.43
CA SER A 199 -11.18 5.77 22.11
C SER A 199 -10.33 4.66 21.50
N HIS A 200 -10.75 3.42 21.78
CA HIS A 200 -10.24 2.24 21.12
C HIS A 200 -11.42 1.55 20.42
N VAL A 201 -11.38 1.51 19.09
CA VAL A 201 -12.51 1.06 18.27
C VAL A 201 -12.06 0.12 17.15
N VAL A 202 -12.94 -0.78 16.77
CA VAL A 202 -12.82 -1.52 15.51
C VAL A 202 -13.91 -1.02 14.55
N ILE A 203 -13.48 -0.66 13.37
CA ILE A 203 -14.36 -0.29 12.24
C ILE A 203 -14.09 -1.25 11.08
N GLY A 204 -14.99 -1.35 10.14
CA GLY A 204 -14.79 -2.21 8.98
C GLY A 204 -15.90 -2.10 7.96
N ALA A 205 -15.75 -2.88 6.90
CA ALA A 205 -16.78 -3.02 5.88
C ALA A 205 -16.81 -4.44 5.32
N SER A 206 -17.98 -4.81 4.81
CA SER A 206 -18.24 -6.09 4.13
C SER A 206 -18.47 -5.83 2.65
N CYS A 207 -17.65 -6.40 1.81
CA CYS A 207 -17.62 -6.17 0.38
C CYS A 207 -18.12 -7.40 -0.37
N PRO A 208 -19.26 -7.29 -1.06
CA PRO A 208 -19.79 -8.39 -1.87
C PRO A 208 -18.83 -8.79 -2.99
N VAL A 209 -18.73 -10.09 -3.21
CA VAL A 209 -18.00 -10.68 -4.35
C VAL A 209 -19.00 -11.00 -5.47
N THR A 210 -18.69 -10.56 -6.67
CA THR A 210 -19.42 -10.89 -7.90
C THR A 210 -18.56 -11.74 -8.82
N GLY A 211 -19.16 -12.69 -9.50
CA GLY A 211 -18.46 -13.66 -10.33
C GLY A 211 -17.74 -14.71 -9.49
N THR A 212 -16.99 -15.57 -10.17
CA THR A 212 -16.19 -16.63 -9.55
C THR A 212 -14.75 -16.55 -10.06
N GLY A 213 -13.81 -16.72 -9.16
CA GLY A 213 -12.39 -16.61 -9.47
C GLY A 213 -11.53 -16.72 -8.22
N ARG A 214 -10.43 -15.98 -8.17
CA ARG A 214 -9.47 -16.03 -7.06
C ARG A 214 -8.87 -14.67 -6.75
N ALA A 215 -8.40 -14.49 -5.53
CA ALA A 215 -7.53 -13.38 -5.17
C ALA A 215 -6.09 -13.66 -5.65
N LEU A 216 -5.41 -12.62 -6.11
CA LEU A 216 -3.98 -12.63 -6.44
C LEU A 216 -3.16 -12.02 -5.33
N ALA A 217 -3.61 -10.89 -4.81
CA ALA A 217 -3.01 -10.23 -3.66
C ALA A 217 -4.07 -9.44 -2.87
N LEU A 218 -3.94 -9.41 -1.56
CA LEU A 218 -4.77 -8.59 -0.67
C LEU A 218 -3.89 -7.96 0.41
N TYR A 219 -4.18 -6.71 0.76
CA TYR A 219 -3.50 -5.99 1.85
C TYR A 219 -4.36 -4.82 2.34
N GLY A 220 -3.95 -4.23 3.47
CA GLY A 220 -4.61 -3.07 4.04
C GLY A 220 -3.85 -1.78 3.78
N HIS A 221 -4.55 -0.69 3.42
CA HIS A 221 -4.02 0.65 3.55
C HIS A 221 -4.64 1.32 4.78
N ARG A 222 -3.80 1.83 5.67
CA ARG A 222 -4.16 2.43 6.95
C ARG A 222 -3.09 3.40 7.42
N HIS A 223 -3.42 4.23 8.40
CA HIS A 223 -2.50 5.18 9.01
C HIS A 223 -1.93 4.68 10.36
N LEU A 224 -1.18 5.55 11.05
CA LEU A 224 -0.30 5.16 12.16
C LEU A 224 -1.01 4.67 13.41
N ASN A 225 -2.24 5.16 13.65
CA ASN A 225 -3.00 4.80 14.85
C ASN A 225 -3.85 3.53 14.67
N ASN A 226 -3.74 2.92 13.49
CA ASN A 226 -4.38 1.65 13.20
C ASN A 226 -3.44 0.50 13.56
N VAL A 227 -3.69 -0.10 14.70
CA VAL A 227 -2.81 -1.10 15.31
C VAL A 227 -3.05 -2.52 14.79
N ARG A 228 -4.14 -2.76 14.04
CA ARG A 228 -4.42 -4.06 13.41
C ARG A 228 -5.32 -3.90 12.19
N PHE A 229 -4.97 -4.55 11.13
CA PHE A 229 -5.80 -4.74 9.93
C PHE A 229 -6.09 -6.23 9.74
N SER A 230 -7.35 -6.58 9.52
CA SER A 230 -7.76 -7.98 9.33
C SER A 230 -8.62 -8.12 8.09
N ILE A 231 -8.44 -9.22 7.34
CA ILE A 231 -9.28 -9.61 6.21
C ILE A 231 -9.95 -10.94 6.53
N TRP A 232 -11.25 -10.99 6.32
CA TRP A 232 -12.07 -12.18 6.51
C TRP A 232 -12.75 -12.55 5.20
N HIS A 233 -12.82 -13.82 4.90
CA HIS A 233 -13.60 -14.37 3.80
C HIS A 233 -14.83 -15.10 4.34
N THR A 234 -16.00 -14.62 3.96
CA THR A 234 -17.26 -15.29 4.29
C THR A 234 -17.78 -16.01 3.05
N THR A 235 -17.87 -17.32 3.16
CA THR A 235 -18.39 -18.21 2.11
C THR A 235 -19.35 -19.22 2.73
N ALA A 236 -20.48 -19.48 2.06
CA ALA A 236 -21.53 -20.37 2.57
C ALA A 236 -21.94 -20.09 4.03
N GLY A 237 -21.95 -18.82 4.42
CA GLY A 237 -22.30 -18.36 5.77
C GLY A 237 -21.21 -18.56 6.84
N LYS A 238 -20.04 -19.09 6.46
CA LYS A 238 -18.91 -19.26 7.36
C LYS A 238 -17.88 -18.15 7.15
N LYS A 239 -17.60 -17.38 8.20
CA LYS A 239 -16.58 -16.33 8.25
C LYS A 239 -15.24 -16.92 8.68
N ASN A 240 -14.21 -16.81 7.84
CA ASN A 240 -12.86 -17.31 8.09
C ASN A 240 -11.88 -16.15 8.03
N LEU A 241 -11.01 -16.03 9.03
CA LEU A 241 -9.89 -15.10 8.98
C LEU A 241 -8.89 -15.58 7.91
N VAL A 242 -8.48 -14.70 7.01
CA VAL A 242 -7.50 -15.01 5.96
C VAL A 242 -6.20 -14.24 6.12
N PHE A 243 -6.25 -13.08 6.77
CA PHE A 243 -5.08 -12.23 6.94
C PHE A 243 -5.23 -11.32 8.16
N GLU A 244 -4.17 -11.16 8.93
CA GLU A 244 -4.02 -10.11 9.94
C GLU A 244 -2.63 -9.49 9.83
N ASP A 245 -2.56 -8.19 10.05
CA ASP A 245 -1.34 -7.42 10.03
C ASP A 245 -1.39 -6.34 11.10
N TYR A 246 -0.31 -6.24 11.88
CA TYR A 246 -0.18 -5.37 13.05
C TYR A 246 0.83 -4.25 12.85
N ASP A 247 1.51 -4.18 11.70
CA ASP A 247 2.48 -3.14 11.39
C ASP A 247 1.90 -2.15 10.36
N SER A 248 1.43 -0.99 10.86
CA SER A 248 0.89 0.05 10.00
C SER A 248 1.96 0.77 9.18
N GLN A 249 3.21 0.72 9.62
CA GLN A 249 4.32 1.38 8.95
C GLN A 249 4.92 0.52 7.82
N HIS A 250 4.88 -0.80 7.97
CA HIS A 250 5.38 -1.77 6.98
C HIS A 250 4.31 -2.84 6.73
N PRO A 251 3.17 -2.46 6.15
CA PRO A 251 2.05 -3.39 6.00
C PRO A 251 2.44 -4.60 5.19
N GLY A 252 2.09 -5.76 5.70
CA GLY A 252 2.24 -7.02 4.98
C GLY A 252 1.26 -7.14 3.82
N ILE A 253 1.60 -8.03 2.88
CA ILE A 253 0.77 -8.38 1.75
C ILE A 253 0.56 -9.87 1.74
N LEU A 254 -0.68 -10.24 1.53
CA LEU A 254 -1.06 -11.60 1.25
C LEU A 254 -1.04 -11.82 -0.27
N GLU A 255 -0.06 -12.54 -0.77
CA GLU A 255 0.03 -12.93 -2.18
C GLU A 255 -0.47 -14.36 -2.35
N TYR A 256 -1.35 -14.56 -3.32
CA TYR A 256 -1.87 -15.86 -3.70
C TYR A 256 -1.34 -16.24 -5.07
N ASN A 257 -0.49 -17.23 -5.12
CA ASN A 257 -0.05 -17.84 -6.37
C ASN A 257 -0.31 -19.34 -6.37
N SER A 258 -0.14 -19.99 -7.51
CA SER A 258 -0.39 -21.42 -7.65
C SER A 258 0.65 -22.30 -6.93
N LEU A 259 1.74 -21.73 -6.44
CA LEU A 259 2.90 -22.47 -5.94
C LEU A 259 3.22 -22.19 -4.48
N THR A 260 3.00 -20.96 -4.01
CA THR A 260 3.34 -20.59 -2.63
C THR A 260 2.38 -19.57 -2.07
N THR A 261 2.01 -19.71 -0.79
CA THR A 261 1.60 -18.59 0.04
C THR A 261 2.89 -17.96 0.53
N ASN A 262 3.29 -16.87 -0.08
CA ASN A 262 4.42 -16.13 0.44
C ASN A 262 3.90 -14.83 1.03
N PRO A 263 3.58 -14.75 2.35
CA PRO A 263 3.48 -13.47 3.00
C PRO A 263 4.87 -12.85 2.84
N VAL A 264 4.94 -11.64 2.31
CA VAL A 264 6.14 -10.83 2.45
C VAL A 264 6.52 -10.94 3.92
N ALA A 265 7.77 -11.31 4.20
CA ALA A 265 8.19 -11.69 5.53
C ALA A 265 8.14 -10.49 6.49
N ASN A 266 6.94 -10.18 6.93
CA ASN A 266 6.69 -9.29 8.05
C ASN A 266 6.30 -10.17 9.24
N PRO A 267 7.11 -10.24 10.31
CA PRO A 267 6.83 -11.07 11.49
C PRO A 267 5.52 -10.68 12.19
N MET A 268 5.04 -9.47 11.96
CA MET A 268 3.76 -8.96 12.50
C MET A 268 2.54 -9.39 11.66
N THR A 269 2.75 -10.09 10.55
CA THR A 269 1.68 -10.56 9.67
C THR A 269 1.34 -12.00 9.98
N LYS A 270 0.05 -12.28 10.19
CA LYS A 270 -0.48 -13.63 10.33
C LYS A 270 -1.33 -13.97 9.12
N THR A 271 -1.04 -15.08 8.48
CA THR A 271 -1.87 -15.66 7.42
C THR A 271 -2.48 -16.95 7.95
N THR A 272 -3.78 -17.07 7.88
CA THR A 272 -4.51 -18.29 8.30
C THR A 272 -5.20 -18.96 7.12
N GLY A 273 -5.07 -18.41 5.92
CA GLY A 273 -5.67 -18.92 4.71
C GLY A 273 -5.02 -20.24 4.26
N GLY A 274 -5.83 -21.22 4.03
CA GLY A 274 -5.65 -22.62 3.81
C GLY A 274 -4.41 -23.10 3.04
N SER A 275 -4.17 -24.37 3.15
CA SER A 275 -3.01 -25.14 2.68
C SER A 275 -2.77 -25.13 1.15
N SER A 276 -3.62 -24.50 0.35
CA SER A 276 -3.53 -24.49 -1.12
C SER A 276 -2.87 -23.27 -1.72
N GLY A 277 -2.61 -22.22 -0.93
CA GLY A 277 -2.05 -20.96 -1.45
C GLY A 277 -2.96 -20.20 -2.39
N ILE A 278 -4.24 -20.54 -2.48
CA ILE A 278 -5.24 -19.89 -3.33
C ILE A 278 -6.43 -19.52 -2.47
N LEU A 279 -6.88 -18.28 -2.58
CA LEU A 279 -8.17 -17.86 -2.05
C LEU A 279 -9.19 -17.84 -3.18
N ASP A 280 -9.96 -18.91 -3.27
CA ASP A 280 -11.10 -18.97 -4.19
C ASP A 280 -12.21 -18.04 -3.72
N LEU A 281 -12.74 -17.28 -4.66
CA LEU A 281 -13.84 -16.35 -4.47
C LEU A 281 -15.03 -16.78 -5.34
N LYS A 282 -16.23 -16.78 -4.77
CA LYS A 282 -17.45 -17.19 -5.46
C LYS A 282 -18.50 -16.10 -5.43
N GLN A 283 -19.37 -16.11 -6.43
CA GLN A 283 -20.57 -15.26 -6.43
C GLN A 283 -21.34 -15.42 -5.12
N GLY A 284 -21.58 -14.32 -4.43
CA GLY A 284 -22.30 -14.27 -3.15
C GLY A 284 -21.42 -14.41 -1.90
N ASP A 285 -20.12 -14.64 -2.05
CA ASP A 285 -19.16 -14.48 -0.94
C ASP A 285 -19.03 -13.02 -0.54
N THR A 286 -18.44 -12.75 0.62
CA THR A 286 -17.95 -11.42 1.00
C THR A 286 -16.49 -11.45 1.41
N LEU A 287 -15.76 -10.39 1.09
CA LEU A 287 -14.52 -10.04 1.75
C LEU A 287 -14.82 -8.93 2.75
N ASP A 288 -14.69 -9.25 4.02
CA ASP A 288 -14.82 -8.30 5.11
C ASP A 288 -13.44 -7.83 5.51
N PHE A 289 -13.29 -6.55 5.84
CA PHE A 289 -12.04 -6.05 6.42
C PHE A 289 -12.33 -5.18 7.62
N GLU A 290 -11.42 -5.21 8.58
CA GLU A 290 -11.55 -4.51 9.85
C GLU A 290 -10.23 -3.84 10.22
N CYS A 291 -10.35 -2.63 10.75
CA CYS A 291 -9.26 -1.83 11.30
C CYS A 291 -9.49 -1.60 12.79
N GLU A 292 -8.49 -1.89 13.59
CA GLU A 292 -8.49 -1.59 15.03
C GLU A 292 -7.68 -0.32 15.26
N ILE A 293 -8.36 0.74 15.72
CA ILE A 293 -7.79 2.08 15.85
C ILE A 293 -7.71 2.43 17.33
N VAL A 294 -6.53 2.86 17.78
CA VAL A 294 -6.29 3.44 19.10
C VAL A 294 -6.08 4.93 18.94
N ASN A 295 -7.02 5.72 19.45
CA ASN A 295 -6.93 7.17 19.46
C ASN A 295 -6.72 7.67 20.89
N ASP A 296 -5.48 7.88 21.29
CA ASP A 296 -5.09 8.41 22.60
C ASP A 296 -4.95 9.94 22.60
N THR A 297 -5.35 10.60 21.51
CA THR A 297 -5.24 12.05 21.35
C THR A 297 -6.50 12.79 21.78
N ASP A 298 -6.40 14.10 21.95
CA ASP A 298 -7.54 14.99 22.23
C ASP A 298 -8.36 15.34 20.97
N LYS A 299 -7.97 14.82 19.79
CA LYS A 299 -8.65 15.05 18.52
C LYS A 299 -9.50 13.85 18.11
N ASN A 300 -10.58 14.09 17.39
CA ASN A 300 -11.29 13.02 16.70
C ASN A 300 -10.59 12.75 15.36
N PHE A 301 -10.37 11.49 15.04
CA PHE A 301 -9.93 11.09 13.70
C PHE A 301 -11.13 10.92 12.79
N PHE A 302 -11.00 11.43 11.59
CA PHE A 302 -11.94 11.25 10.48
C PHE A 302 -11.22 10.62 9.29
N GLY A 303 -11.97 10.05 8.36
CA GLY A 303 -11.37 9.50 7.14
C GLY A 303 -10.85 10.62 6.24
N ALA A 304 -9.61 11.00 6.41
CA ALA A 304 -8.94 12.03 5.62
C ALA A 304 -7.52 11.61 5.21
N ASN A 305 -6.85 12.45 4.42
CA ASN A 305 -5.61 12.11 3.75
C ASN A 305 -4.35 12.31 4.60
N GLU A 306 -4.45 12.92 5.78
CA GLU A 306 -3.28 13.22 6.61
C GLU A 306 -2.95 12.04 7.51
N ALA A 307 -1.79 11.41 7.28
CA ALA A 307 -1.39 10.21 8.01
C ALA A 307 -1.05 10.48 9.48
N SER A 308 -0.67 11.71 9.80
CA SER A 308 -0.32 12.13 11.15
C SER A 308 -1.54 12.41 12.04
N ASP A 309 -2.63 12.89 11.45
CA ASP A 309 -3.77 13.48 12.17
C ASP A 309 -5.10 12.76 11.91
N ASP A 310 -5.16 11.83 10.96
CA ASP A 310 -6.37 11.12 10.55
C ASP A 310 -6.13 9.64 10.32
N GLU A 311 -7.20 8.88 10.10
CA GLU A 311 -7.12 7.44 9.85
C GLU A 311 -7.84 7.02 8.58
N MET A 312 -7.32 5.97 7.95
CA MET A 312 -7.94 5.27 6.84
C MET A 312 -8.09 3.79 7.14
N CYS A 313 -9.06 3.17 6.51
CA CYS A 313 -9.26 1.73 6.55
C CYS A 313 -9.70 1.27 5.16
N ILE A 314 -8.78 0.72 4.38
CA ILE A 314 -8.99 0.41 2.96
C ILE A 314 -8.47 -1.00 2.66
N LEU A 315 -9.30 -1.82 2.02
CA LEU A 315 -8.90 -3.09 1.43
C LEU A 315 -8.38 -2.84 0.01
N VAL A 316 -7.19 -3.30 -0.25
CA VAL A 316 -6.50 -3.17 -1.55
C VAL A 316 -6.07 -4.55 -2.04
N GLY A 317 -5.99 -4.72 -3.37
CA GLY A 317 -5.49 -5.95 -3.95
C GLY A 317 -5.81 -6.11 -5.42
N ASP A 318 -5.68 -7.34 -5.89
CA ASP A 318 -6.03 -7.75 -7.24
C ASP A 318 -6.72 -9.13 -7.23
N THR A 319 -7.68 -9.32 -8.14
CA THR A 319 -8.42 -10.58 -8.31
C THR A 319 -8.47 -10.97 -9.78
N VAL A 320 -8.76 -12.24 -10.05
CA VAL A 320 -9.02 -12.78 -11.40
C VAL A 320 -10.36 -13.50 -11.40
N GLY A 321 -11.15 -13.30 -12.46
CA GLY A 321 -12.47 -13.91 -12.61
C GLY A 321 -13.53 -13.29 -11.70
N ALA A 322 -13.27 -13.19 -10.42
CA ALA A 322 -14.10 -12.52 -9.44
C ALA A 322 -13.86 -11.01 -9.41
N GLN A 323 -14.82 -10.26 -8.88
CA GLN A 323 -14.71 -8.83 -8.60
C GLN A 323 -15.23 -8.55 -7.20
N VAL A 324 -14.44 -7.84 -6.42
CA VAL A 324 -14.84 -7.30 -5.11
C VAL A 324 -15.47 -5.94 -5.32
N SER A 325 -16.66 -5.74 -4.78
CA SER A 325 -17.38 -4.48 -4.91
C SER A 325 -16.66 -3.34 -4.18
N ALA A 326 -16.58 -2.18 -4.82
CA ALA A 326 -16.16 -0.94 -4.14
C ALA A 326 -17.25 -0.39 -3.21
N GLY A 327 -18.53 -0.74 -3.46
CA GLY A 327 -19.68 -0.39 -2.63
C GLY A 327 -19.90 -1.38 -1.50
N CYS A 328 -19.03 -1.31 -0.47
CA CYS A 328 -19.11 -2.16 0.70
C CYS A 328 -20.13 -1.64 1.72
N SER A 329 -20.75 -2.54 2.46
CA SER A 329 -21.63 -2.19 3.58
C SER A 329 -20.80 -2.00 4.86
N PRO A 330 -20.97 -0.89 5.60
CA PRO A 330 -20.26 -0.70 6.86
C PRO A 330 -20.58 -1.81 7.86
N ILE A 331 -19.56 -2.31 8.54
CA ILE A 331 -19.71 -3.16 9.73
C ILE A 331 -19.90 -2.22 10.94
N ALA A 332 -20.85 -2.55 11.81
CA ALA A 332 -21.08 -1.74 13.01
C ALA A 332 -19.80 -1.56 13.81
N ALA A 333 -19.43 -0.31 14.08
CA ALA A 333 -18.28 -0.01 14.92
C ALA A 333 -18.45 -0.59 16.33
N ARG A 334 -17.37 -1.17 16.87
CA ARG A 334 -17.38 -1.72 18.23
C ARG A 334 -16.23 -1.18 19.06
N LYS A 335 -16.52 -0.88 20.33
CA LYS A 335 -15.48 -0.52 21.29
C LYS A 335 -14.64 -1.75 21.64
N VAL A 336 -13.35 -1.56 21.77
CA VAL A 336 -12.41 -2.57 22.28
C VAL A 336 -12.15 -2.30 23.75
N THR A 337 -12.42 -3.28 24.59
CA THR A 337 -12.16 -3.21 26.05
C THR A 337 -10.87 -3.92 26.42
N THR A 338 -10.37 -4.80 25.56
CA THR A 338 -9.11 -5.52 25.73
C THR A 338 -8.46 -5.63 24.36
N SER A 339 -7.28 -5.06 24.19
CA SER A 339 -6.55 -5.14 22.90
C SER A 339 -6.14 -6.58 22.64
N THR A 340 -6.30 -7.01 21.39
CA THR A 340 -5.81 -8.29 20.87
C THR A 340 -4.45 -8.14 20.18
N VAL A 341 -3.90 -6.93 20.16
CA VAL A 341 -2.57 -6.66 19.62
C VAL A 341 -1.55 -7.40 20.45
N PRO A 342 -0.63 -8.18 19.86
CA PRO A 342 0.46 -8.79 20.60
C PRO A 342 1.24 -7.73 21.37
N ALA A 343 1.57 -7.98 22.61
CA ALA A 343 2.53 -7.16 23.34
C ALA A 343 3.91 -7.36 22.70
N ASP A 344 4.64 -6.26 22.48
CA ASP A 344 6.01 -6.26 21.97
C ASP A 344 6.96 -7.07 22.85
#